data_bb0ecaa5858b533ff3078f861f96e460
#
_entry.id   bb0ecaa5858b533ff3078f861f96e460
#
_cell.length_a   1.000
_cell.length_b   1.000
_cell.length_c   1.000
_cell.angle_alpha   90.00
_cell.angle_beta   90.00
_cell.angle_gamma   90.00
#
_symmetry.space_group_name_H-M   'P 1'
#
loop_
_entity.id
_entity.type
_entity.pdbx_description
1 polymer ?
#
loop_
_entity_poly.entity_id
_entity_poly.type
_entity_poly.pdbx_seq_one_letter_code
_entity_poly.pdbx_strand_id
1 'polypeptide(L)'
;MNKNKISNEILNQVDALNTEKIKNVFIFSENFNKTKQFLNNFKYFYIPYRFAKCFYVTADIDDLTILSYQNDISFIQSNAKVQTQIIEQVTMNLQALTENKYFGQGQTICFIDTGIHPHFDFIFPKSKIVKFVDLINKSSAPYDDNGHGTFVAGVACGGGIYSKKSNGIAPLANIISVKALGKNGDSTSNTILDAMQWVYENHKAYNIGVVCMSFGAETNNKFDPLASGAEALWKAGITVVAAAGNSGPNKNSIKSPGNNPYIITVGALDVGNMSAAEFSSRGPTIYGHKPDLLAPAVDIISCNNKFLPYTKMSGTSVATPIIAGVCAIIKSKYPNITNNEIKKFLLSHCNKLTGNVDIEGAGYLKF
;
A
#
# COMPACT_ATOMS: atom_id res chain seq x y z
N MET A 1 23.36 14.89 33.87
CA MET A 1 23.21 14.48 32.46
C MET A 1 23.53 15.64 31.54
N ASN A 2 24.45 15.47 30.59
CA ASN A 2 24.78 16.49 29.58
C ASN A 2 23.79 16.40 28.40
N LYS A 3 22.72 17.20 28.47
CA LYS A 3 21.62 17.18 27.47
C LYS A 3 22.06 17.45 26.03
N ASN A 4 23.17 18.17 25.81
CA ASN A 4 23.68 18.47 24.47
C ASN A 4 24.23 17.24 23.73
N LYS A 5 24.52 16.16 24.45
CA LYS A 5 24.99 14.89 23.87
C LYS A 5 23.92 13.82 23.76
N ILE A 6 22.66 14.11 24.05
CA ILE A 6 21.59 13.14 24.11
C ILE A 6 20.47 13.51 23.15
N SER A 7 19.94 12.53 22.43
CA SER A 7 18.84 12.75 21.46
C SER A 7 17.56 13.23 22.16
N ASN A 8 16.78 14.05 21.47
CA ASN A 8 15.51 14.58 21.98
C ASN A 8 14.52 13.46 22.35
N GLU A 9 14.54 12.33 21.66
CA GLU A 9 13.69 11.18 21.94
C GLU A 9 13.97 10.60 23.34
N ILE A 10 15.26 10.48 23.71
CA ILE A 10 15.65 10.04 25.04
C ILE A 10 15.27 11.10 26.08
N LEU A 11 15.54 12.36 25.80
CA LEU A 11 15.21 13.46 26.73
C LEU A 11 13.70 13.51 27.00
N ASN A 12 12.86 13.36 25.99
CA ASN A 12 11.41 13.32 26.13
C ASN A 12 10.94 12.12 26.99
N GLN A 13 11.61 10.97 26.88
CA GLN A 13 11.30 9.80 27.71
C GLN A 13 11.70 10.01 29.17
N VAL A 14 12.82 10.69 29.40
CA VAL A 14 13.29 11.08 30.75
C VAL A 14 12.33 12.07 31.38
N ASP A 15 11.94 13.10 30.67
CA ASP A 15 11.04 14.17 31.15
C ASP A 15 9.61 13.63 31.43
N ALA A 16 9.18 12.60 30.69
CA ALA A 16 7.89 11.91 30.90
C ALA A 16 7.91 10.87 32.04
N LEU A 17 9.02 10.75 32.82
CA LEU A 17 9.23 9.76 33.87
C LEU A 17 9.02 8.30 33.41
N ASN A 18 9.17 8.03 32.12
CA ASN A 18 8.95 6.72 31.48
C ASN A 18 10.28 5.98 31.32
N THR A 19 11.04 5.87 32.42
CA THR A 19 12.45 5.47 32.45
C THR A 19 12.67 3.98 32.18
N GLU A 20 11.65 3.12 32.39
CA GLU A 20 11.74 1.67 32.13
C GLU A 20 11.91 1.33 30.63
N LYS A 21 11.65 2.26 29.72
CA LYS A 21 11.78 2.06 28.26
C LYS A 21 13.17 2.35 27.71
N ILE A 22 14.04 2.99 28.47
CA ILE A 22 15.40 3.30 28.04
C ILE A 22 16.29 2.13 28.44
N LYS A 23 16.33 1.10 27.59
CA LYS A 23 17.18 -0.09 27.86
C LYS A 23 18.40 -0.21 26.96
N ASN A 24 18.35 0.40 25.77
CA ASN A 24 19.39 0.23 24.77
C ASN A 24 19.57 1.52 23.97
N VAL A 25 20.82 1.95 23.85
CA VAL A 25 21.20 3.19 23.15
C VAL A 25 22.39 2.95 22.24
N PHE A 26 22.55 3.81 21.24
CA PHE A 26 23.78 3.92 20.47
C PHE A 26 24.60 5.08 21.05
N ILE A 27 25.88 4.82 21.32
CA ILE A 27 26.84 5.86 21.68
C ILE A 27 27.85 6.04 20.54
N PHE A 28 27.98 7.25 20.04
CA PHE A 28 28.97 7.63 19.03
C PHE A 28 30.25 8.09 19.71
N SER A 29 31.39 7.66 19.19
CA SER A 29 32.68 7.85 19.82
C SER A 29 33.66 8.58 18.92
N GLU A 30 34.33 9.58 19.44
CA GLU A 30 35.46 10.25 18.80
C GLU A 30 36.75 9.42 18.91
N ASN A 31 36.89 8.66 20.00
CA ASN A 31 38.01 7.75 20.20
C ASN A 31 37.53 6.34 20.57
N PHE A 32 37.36 5.52 19.54
CA PHE A 32 36.77 4.18 19.67
C PHE A 32 37.48 3.28 20.70
N ASN A 33 38.82 3.31 20.74
CA ASN A 33 39.56 2.44 21.65
C ASN A 33 39.43 2.88 23.11
N LYS A 34 39.46 4.18 23.39
CA LYS A 34 39.26 4.69 24.74
C LYS A 34 37.83 4.44 25.23
N THR A 35 36.84 4.66 24.39
CA THR A 35 35.44 4.36 24.73
C THR A 35 35.25 2.88 25.00
N LYS A 36 35.86 2.00 24.18
CA LYS A 36 35.83 0.54 24.40
C LYS A 36 36.43 0.17 25.73
N GLN A 37 37.59 0.75 26.09
CA GLN A 37 38.25 0.51 27.37
C GLN A 37 37.38 1.01 28.54
N PHE A 38 36.77 2.17 28.40
CA PHE A 38 35.83 2.70 29.39
C PHE A 38 34.65 1.72 29.61
N LEU A 39 33.97 1.27 28.54
CA LEU A 39 32.84 0.35 28.63
C LEU A 39 33.23 -0.97 29.31
N ASN A 40 34.43 -1.51 29.02
CA ASN A 40 34.95 -2.71 29.67
C ASN A 40 35.19 -2.49 31.17
N ASN A 41 35.79 -1.37 31.57
CA ASN A 41 36.10 -1.05 32.95
C ASN A 41 34.86 -0.93 33.84
N PHE A 42 33.76 -0.42 33.27
CA PHE A 42 32.47 -0.27 33.93
C PHE A 42 31.52 -1.48 33.68
N LYS A 43 32.02 -2.54 33.01
CA LYS A 43 31.29 -3.80 32.74
C LYS A 43 29.96 -3.63 31.99
N TYR A 44 29.85 -2.63 31.17
CA TYR A 44 28.70 -2.48 30.30
C TYR A 44 28.57 -3.62 29.29
N PHE A 45 27.37 -4.08 29.05
CA PHE A 45 27.09 -4.91 27.87
C PHE A 45 27.05 -4.03 26.63
N TYR A 46 27.87 -4.33 25.63
CA TYR A 46 27.92 -3.54 24.40
C TYR A 46 28.27 -4.39 23.16
N ILE A 47 27.82 -3.91 22.00
CA ILE A 47 28.20 -4.42 20.69
C ILE A 47 28.96 -3.30 19.94
N PRO A 48 30.24 -3.53 19.53
CA PRO A 48 31.03 -2.53 18.85
C PRO A 48 30.78 -2.51 17.34
N TYR A 49 30.45 -1.35 16.79
CA TYR A 49 30.34 -1.10 15.34
C TYR A 49 31.47 -0.18 14.87
N ARG A 50 32.64 -0.73 14.66
CA ARG A 50 33.86 0.04 14.36
C ARG A 50 33.74 0.86 13.09
N PHE A 51 33.09 0.32 12.04
CA PHE A 51 32.87 0.98 10.76
C PHE A 51 31.99 2.24 10.90
N ALA A 52 31.06 2.25 11.84
CA ALA A 52 30.14 3.36 12.14
C ALA A 52 30.60 4.21 13.33
N LYS A 53 31.78 3.94 13.91
CA LYS A 53 32.34 4.61 15.08
C LYS A 53 31.37 4.71 16.28
N CYS A 54 30.53 3.69 16.46
CA CYS A 54 29.55 3.65 17.53
C CYS A 54 29.53 2.31 18.25
N PHE A 55 28.88 2.29 19.43
CA PHE A 55 28.62 1.12 20.24
C PHE A 55 27.12 1.08 20.54
N TYR A 56 26.54 -0.10 20.45
CA TYR A 56 25.21 -0.36 20.99
C TYR A 56 25.39 -0.79 22.45
N VAL A 57 24.77 -0.09 23.38
CA VAL A 57 25.01 -0.26 24.81
C VAL A 57 23.68 -0.46 25.52
N THR A 58 23.63 -1.44 26.43
CA THR A 58 22.51 -1.55 27.39
C THR A 58 22.81 -0.59 28.55
N ALA A 59 21.94 0.40 28.72
CA ALA A 59 22.11 1.48 29.68
C ALA A 59 20.76 1.88 30.28
N ASP A 60 20.75 2.19 31.54
CA ASP A 60 19.63 2.85 32.24
C ASP A 60 19.82 4.37 32.30
N ILE A 61 18.99 5.07 33.06
CA ILE A 61 19.03 6.52 33.15
C ILE A 61 20.28 7.05 33.89
N ASP A 62 20.73 6.30 34.86
CA ASP A 62 21.95 6.67 35.64
C ASP A 62 23.17 6.46 34.73
N ASP A 63 23.21 5.36 34.01
CA ASP A 63 24.21 5.08 32.99
C ASP A 63 24.29 6.18 31.92
N LEU A 64 23.13 6.65 31.43
CA LEU A 64 23.09 7.76 30.45
C LEU A 64 23.72 9.05 31.00
N THR A 65 23.54 9.27 32.28
CA THR A 65 24.20 10.40 32.95
C THR A 65 25.72 10.24 32.92
N ILE A 66 26.23 9.09 33.32
CA ILE A 66 27.67 8.77 33.32
C ILE A 66 28.24 8.86 31.89
N LEU A 67 27.60 8.19 30.93
CA LEU A 67 28.02 8.16 29.52
C LEU A 67 28.02 9.55 28.89
N SER A 68 27.05 10.40 29.21
CA SER A 68 26.97 11.77 28.64
C SER A 68 28.10 12.71 29.05
N TYR A 69 28.75 12.44 30.16
CA TYR A 69 29.90 13.24 30.64
C TYR A 69 31.26 12.73 30.13
N GLN A 70 31.30 11.56 29.45
CA GLN A 70 32.55 11.07 28.88
C GLN A 70 33.02 11.91 27.71
N ASN A 71 34.28 12.35 27.72
CA ASN A 71 34.86 13.26 26.70
C ASN A 71 34.88 12.59 25.33
N ASP A 72 35.20 11.30 25.28
CA ASP A 72 35.32 10.52 24.02
C ASP A 72 33.96 10.08 23.45
N ILE A 73 32.85 10.33 24.14
CA ILE A 73 31.48 10.11 23.62
C ILE A 73 30.94 11.42 23.07
N SER A 74 30.67 11.45 21.76
CA SER A 74 30.18 12.65 21.07
C SER A 74 28.67 12.78 21.14
N PHE A 75 27.93 11.65 21.05
CA PHE A 75 26.46 11.66 21.07
C PHE A 75 25.87 10.32 21.54
N ILE A 76 24.69 10.39 22.14
CA ILE A 76 23.90 9.23 22.58
C ILE A 76 22.53 9.28 21.88
N GLN A 77 22.24 8.25 21.09
CA GLN A 77 21.03 8.11 20.28
C GLN A 77 20.17 6.96 20.81
N SER A 78 18.85 7.16 20.81
CA SER A 78 17.92 6.06 21.05
C SER A 78 18.06 4.96 19.99
N ASN A 79 17.80 3.72 20.40
CA ASN A 79 17.66 2.63 19.45
C ASN A 79 16.33 2.78 18.72
N ALA A 80 16.35 3.44 17.56
CA ALA A 80 15.17 3.59 16.72
C ALA A 80 14.75 2.21 16.20
N LYS A 81 13.48 1.86 16.33
CA LYS A 81 12.92 0.71 15.61
C LYS A 81 13.00 1.02 14.13
N VAL A 82 13.82 0.26 13.41
CA VAL A 82 13.84 0.29 11.95
C VAL A 82 12.60 -0.47 11.48
N GLN A 83 11.61 0.28 11.01
CA GLN A 83 10.41 -0.27 10.42
C GLN A 83 10.46 -0.01 8.92
N THR A 84 10.02 -0.98 8.12
CA THR A 84 9.67 -0.71 6.73
C THR A 84 8.47 0.25 6.76
N GLN A 85 8.71 1.53 6.48
CA GLN A 85 7.79 2.63 6.76
C GLN A 85 6.46 2.57 5.98
N ILE A 86 6.39 1.77 4.92
CA ILE A 86 5.32 1.84 3.91
C ILE A 86 4.01 1.24 4.41
N ILE A 87 4.02 0.10 5.08
CA ILE A 87 2.79 -0.61 5.49
C ILE A 87 2.22 -0.07 6.81
N GLU A 88 3.06 0.38 7.74
CA GLU A 88 2.60 0.94 9.01
C GLU A 88 1.92 2.31 8.84
N GLN A 89 2.39 3.15 7.93
CA GLN A 89 1.73 4.43 7.65
C GLN A 89 0.35 4.25 7.01
N VAL A 90 0.20 3.30 6.10
CA VAL A 90 -1.11 2.96 5.49
C VAL A 90 -2.06 2.39 6.55
N THR A 91 -1.58 1.56 7.45
CA THR A 91 -2.40 0.93 8.50
C THR A 91 -2.79 1.92 9.60
N MET A 92 -1.90 2.82 10.00
CA MET A 92 -2.14 3.74 11.13
C MET A 92 -3.17 4.83 10.82
N ASN A 93 -3.22 5.35 9.61
CA ASN A 93 -4.20 6.38 9.25
C ASN A 93 -5.56 5.80 8.79
N LEU A 94 -5.59 4.57 8.32
CA LEU A 94 -6.85 3.83 8.15
C LEU A 94 -7.57 3.60 9.49
N GLN A 95 -6.86 3.53 10.61
CA GLN A 95 -7.47 3.48 11.94
C GLN A 95 -8.35 4.70 12.22
N ALA A 96 -7.97 5.89 11.75
CA ALA A 96 -8.80 7.09 11.86
C ALA A 96 -10.07 7.02 11.00
N LEU A 97 -10.03 6.37 9.83
CA LEU A 97 -11.21 6.11 8.99
C LEU A 97 -12.07 4.96 9.52
N THR A 98 -11.46 3.99 10.20
CA THR A 98 -12.15 2.75 10.59
C THR A 98 -12.72 2.78 12.02
N GLU A 99 -12.29 3.73 12.88
CA GLU A 99 -12.68 3.72 14.30
C GLU A 99 -12.65 2.28 14.90
N ASN A 100 -11.70 1.46 14.44
CA ASN A 100 -11.47 0.07 14.83
C ASN A 100 -12.62 -0.92 14.55
N LYS A 101 -13.58 -0.63 13.65
CA LYS A 101 -14.75 -1.51 13.43
C LYS A 101 -15.01 -1.92 11.98
N TYR A 102 -14.44 -1.22 11.00
CA TYR A 102 -14.74 -1.45 9.58
C TYR A 102 -13.49 -1.88 8.81
N PHE A 103 -13.52 -3.11 8.33
CA PHE A 103 -12.43 -3.75 7.60
C PHE A 103 -12.89 -4.35 6.27
N GLY A 104 -13.96 -3.78 5.68
CA GLY A 104 -14.55 -4.23 4.43
C GLY A 104 -15.58 -5.35 4.56
N GLN A 105 -15.98 -5.71 5.79
CA GLN A 105 -16.98 -6.76 6.02
C GLN A 105 -18.29 -6.47 5.29
N GLY A 106 -18.88 -7.52 4.71
CA GLY A 106 -20.12 -7.43 3.92
C GLY A 106 -19.93 -6.89 2.51
N GLN A 107 -18.73 -6.41 2.14
CA GLN A 107 -18.42 -5.93 0.80
C GLN A 107 -17.68 -6.98 -0.02
N THR A 108 -17.84 -6.94 -1.32
CA THR A 108 -17.10 -7.77 -2.28
C THR A 108 -16.29 -6.89 -3.21
N ILE A 109 -14.99 -7.16 -3.31
CA ILE A 109 -14.10 -6.56 -4.32
C ILE A 109 -13.92 -7.59 -5.43
N CYS A 110 -14.21 -7.19 -6.66
CA CYS A 110 -13.96 -8.00 -7.85
C CYS A 110 -12.65 -7.55 -8.50
N PHE A 111 -11.72 -8.47 -8.68
CA PHE A 111 -10.44 -8.28 -9.35
C PHE A 111 -10.54 -8.85 -10.76
N ILE A 112 -10.41 -8.00 -11.78
CA ILE A 112 -10.23 -8.41 -13.17
C ILE A 112 -8.71 -8.43 -13.40
N ASP A 113 -8.10 -9.62 -13.42
CA ASP A 113 -6.64 -9.75 -13.39
C ASP A 113 -6.16 -11.12 -13.92
N THR A 114 -4.94 -11.55 -13.59
CA THR A 114 -4.32 -12.81 -14.01
C THR A 114 -4.86 -14.06 -13.30
N GLY A 115 -5.78 -13.89 -12.36
CA GLY A 115 -6.33 -14.97 -11.54
C GLY A 115 -6.09 -14.74 -10.04
N ILE A 116 -6.25 -15.81 -9.27
CA ILE A 116 -5.99 -15.79 -7.82
C ILE A 116 -5.51 -17.16 -7.35
N HIS A 117 -4.35 -17.20 -6.70
CA HIS A 117 -3.87 -18.38 -5.99
C HIS A 117 -4.60 -18.50 -4.64
N PRO A 118 -5.03 -19.72 -4.21
CA PRO A 118 -5.61 -19.92 -2.89
C PRO A 118 -4.57 -19.73 -1.76
N HIS A 119 -4.09 -18.52 -1.59
CA HIS A 119 -3.13 -18.15 -0.55
C HIS A 119 -3.78 -18.24 0.82
N PHE A 120 -3.02 -18.60 1.88
CA PHE A 120 -3.55 -18.72 3.24
C PHE A 120 -4.26 -17.45 3.72
N ASP A 121 -3.76 -16.27 3.34
CA ASP A 121 -4.38 -14.97 3.65
C ASP A 121 -5.82 -14.83 3.11
N PHE A 122 -6.18 -15.63 2.11
CA PHE A 122 -7.51 -15.59 1.50
C PHE A 122 -8.41 -16.74 1.96
N ILE A 123 -7.83 -17.86 2.40
CA ILE A 123 -8.61 -19.07 2.69
C ILE A 123 -8.71 -19.39 4.18
N PHE A 124 -7.90 -18.79 5.04
CA PHE A 124 -7.89 -19.06 6.48
C PHE A 124 -8.37 -17.83 7.30
N PRO A 125 -9.15 -18.06 8.39
CA PRO A 125 -9.74 -19.32 8.84
C PRO A 125 -10.94 -19.76 7.98
N LYS A 126 -11.47 -18.87 7.14
CA LYS A 126 -12.56 -19.11 6.19
C LYS A 126 -12.22 -18.47 4.86
N SER A 127 -12.54 -19.17 3.76
CA SER A 127 -12.29 -18.61 2.43
C SER A 127 -13.06 -17.31 2.20
N LYS A 128 -12.35 -16.29 1.78
CA LYS A 128 -12.88 -15.01 1.29
C LYS A 128 -13.08 -15.02 -0.22
N ILE A 129 -12.51 -16.02 -0.93
CA ILE A 129 -12.72 -16.19 -2.37
C ILE A 129 -14.12 -16.80 -2.55
N VAL A 130 -15.09 -15.95 -2.87
CA VAL A 130 -16.50 -16.36 -2.99
C VAL A 130 -16.86 -16.78 -4.41
N LYS A 131 -16.09 -16.36 -5.41
CA LYS A 131 -16.25 -16.77 -6.81
C LYS A 131 -14.94 -16.61 -7.56
N PHE A 132 -14.69 -17.58 -8.46
CA PHE A 132 -13.64 -17.54 -9.47
C PHE A 132 -14.27 -17.75 -10.85
N VAL A 133 -13.85 -16.94 -11.81
CA VAL A 133 -14.26 -17.01 -13.21
C VAL A 133 -13.02 -16.98 -14.08
N ASP A 134 -12.84 -17.97 -14.91
CA ASP A 134 -11.70 -18.07 -15.83
C ASP A 134 -12.16 -17.90 -17.27
N LEU A 135 -11.83 -16.76 -17.87
CA LEU A 135 -12.14 -16.47 -19.27
C LEU A 135 -11.05 -16.96 -20.23
N ILE A 136 -9.89 -17.37 -19.69
CA ILE A 136 -8.72 -17.80 -20.48
C ILE A 136 -8.77 -19.32 -20.72
N ASN A 137 -8.73 -20.12 -19.64
CA ASN A 137 -8.63 -21.59 -19.74
C ASN A 137 -9.90 -22.32 -19.28
N LYS A 138 -10.95 -21.58 -18.89
CA LYS A 138 -12.25 -22.11 -18.45
C LYS A 138 -12.17 -23.04 -17.23
N SER A 139 -11.16 -22.87 -16.37
CA SER A 139 -11.04 -23.61 -15.12
C SER A 139 -12.09 -23.19 -14.10
N SER A 140 -12.63 -24.15 -13.35
CA SER A 140 -13.53 -23.88 -12.22
C SER A 140 -12.78 -23.68 -10.90
N ALA A 141 -11.55 -24.18 -10.78
CA ALA A 141 -10.72 -24.06 -9.59
C ALA A 141 -9.87 -22.78 -9.64
N PRO A 142 -9.80 -22.00 -8.54
CA PRO A 142 -8.97 -20.81 -8.49
C PRO A 142 -7.49 -21.14 -8.70
N TYR A 143 -6.84 -20.39 -9.58
CA TYR A 143 -5.40 -20.42 -9.80
C TYR A 143 -4.93 -19.08 -10.38
N ASP A 144 -3.62 -18.86 -10.28
CA ASP A 144 -2.92 -17.71 -10.88
C ASP A 144 -1.54 -18.18 -11.35
N ASP A 145 -1.36 -18.32 -12.64
CA ASP A 145 -0.13 -18.79 -13.28
C ASP A 145 0.88 -17.66 -13.58
N ASN A 146 0.50 -16.40 -13.29
CA ASN A 146 1.36 -15.23 -13.36
C ASN A 146 1.80 -14.76 -11.96
N GLY A 147 0.85 -14.54 -11.07
CA GLY A 147 1.03 -14.07 -9.70
C GLY A 147 0.61 -12.62 -9.45
N HIS A 148 0.39 -11.83 -10.49
CA HIS A 148 0.00 -10.42 -10.36
C HIS A 148 -1.37 -10.26 -9.69
N GLY A 149 -2.40 -11.01 -10.12
CA GLY A 149 -3.73 -10.93 -9.54
C GLY A 149 -3.76 -11.36 -8.06
N THR A 150 -2.96 -12.37 -7.69
CA THR A 150 -2.78 -12.80 -6.29
C THR A 150 -2.16 -11.68 -5.46
N PHE A 151 -1.13 -11.02 -6.00
CA PHE A 151 -0.47 -9.88 -5.35
C PHE A 151 -1.46 -8.73 -5.14
N VAL A 152 -2.16 -8.32 -6.19
CA VAL A 152 -3.16 -7.23 -6.18
C VAL A 152 -4.28 -7.53 -5.17
N ALA A 153 -4.83 -8.74 -5.18
CA ALA A 153 -5.85 -9.15 -4.20
C ALA A 153 -5.29 -9.13 -2.76
N GLY A 154 -4.02 -9.49 -2.57
CA GLY A 154 -3.33 -9.44 -1.28
C GLY A 154 -3.20 -8.03 -0.73
N VAL A 155 -2.83 -7.06 -1.56
CA VAL A 155 -2.76 -5.64 -1.17
C VAL A 155 -4.13 -5.13 -0.70
N ALA A 156 -5.21 -5.50 -1.36
CA ALA A 156 -6.54 -5.08 -0.96
C ALA A 156 -7.10 -5.89 0.23
N CYS A 157 -6.95 -7.22 0.24
CA CYS A 157 -7.73 -8.13 1.09
C CYS A 157 -6.88 -9.16 1.87
N GLY A 158 -5.55 -9.10 1.84
CA GLY A 158 -4.68 -10.05 2.55
C GLY A 158 -5.00 -10.12 4.04
N GLY A 159 -4.92 -11.30 4.63
CA GLY A 159 -5.15 -11.53 6.06
C GLY A 159 -3.90 -11.39 6.93
N GLY A 160 -2.71 -11.24 6.34
CA GLY A 160 -1.45 -11.12 7.04
C GLY A 160 -1.10 -12.32 7.93
N ILE A 161 -1.50 -13.53 7.52
CA ILE A 161 -1.37 -14.74 8.36
C ILE A 161 0.06 -15.02 8.77
N TYR A 162 1.00 -14.92 7.84
CA TYR A 162 2.43 -15.13 8.12
C TYR A 162 3.15 -13.84 8.56
N SER A 163 2.56 -12.68 8.30
CA SER A 163 3.14 -11.38 8.68
C SER A 163 2.07 -10.31 8.77
N LYS A 164 1.83 -9.78 9.95
CA LYS A 164 0.91 -8.65 10.15
C LYS A 164 1.27 -7.40 9.31
N LYS A 165 2.54 -7.29 8.88
CA LYS A 165 3.01 -6.22 7.99
C LYS A 165 2.48 -6.36 6.55
N SER A 166 1.91 -7.52 6.20
CA SER A 166 1.33 -7.81 4.89
C SER A 166 -0.20 -7.88 4.94
N ASN A 167 -0.83 -7.27 5.96
CA ASN A 167 -2.28 -7.11 6.00
C ASN A 167 -2.74 -6.25 4.81
N GLY A 168 -3.78 -6.74 4.14
CA GLY A 168 -4.49 -5.94 3.15
C GLY A 168 -5.28 -4.82 3.81
N ILE A 169 -5.69 -3.85 3.00
CA ILE A 169 -6.44 -2.67 3.43
C ILE A 169 -7.81 -3.05 3.99
N ALA A 170 -8.53 -3.96 3.32
CA ALA A 170 -9.86 -4.45 3.68
C ALA A 170 -9.86 -5.97 3.91
N PRO A 171 -9.20 -6.46 4.98
CA PRO A 171 -8.95 -7.90 5.18
C PRO A 171 -10.23 -8.73 5.41
N LEU A 172 -11.36 -8.11 5.67
CA LEU A 172 -12.65 -8.79 5.84
C LEU A 172 -13.58 -8.68 4.61
N ALA A 173 -13.13 -8.05 3.53
CA ALA A 173 -13.87 -8.04 2.27
C ALA A 173 -13.83 -9.41 1.59
N ASN A 174 -14.94 -9.77 0.93
CA ASN A 174 -14.99 -10.92 0.03
C ASN A 174 -14.22 -10.63 -1.27
N ILE A 175 -13.71 -11.68 -1.87
CA ILE A 175 -12.92 -11.61 -3.10
C ILE A 175 -13.66 -12.35 -4.21
N ILE A 176 -13.82 -11.69 -5.35
CA ILE A 176 -14.12 -12.34 -6.62
C ILE A 176 -12.93 -12.12 -7.54
N SER A 177 -12.46 -13.17 -8.18
CA SER A 177 -11.42 -13.09 -9.19
C SER A 177 -11.98 -13.49 -10.54
N VAL A 178 -11.91 -12.57 -11.51
CA VAL A 178 -12.18 -12.83 -12.91
C VAL A 178 -10.84 -12.84 -13.64
N LYS A 179 -10.36 -14.06 -13.93
CA LYS A 179 -9.13 -14.24 -14.71
C LYS A 179 -9.41 -13.89 -16.17
N ALA A 180 -8.96 -12.69 -16.56
CA ALA A 180 -9.08 -12.15 -17.90
C ALA A 180 -7.73 -11.86 -18.55
N LEU A 181 -6.62 -11.99 -17.79
CA LEU A 181 -5.25 -11.89 -18.28
C LEU A 181 -4.56 -13.26 -18.21
N GLY A 182 -3.77 -13.56 -19.23
CA GLY A 182 -2.99 -14.79 -19.34
C GLY A 182 -1.76 -14.85 -18.43
N LYS A 183 -1.01 -15.94 -18.51
CA LYS A 183 0.18 -16.17 -17.70
C LYS A 183 1.31 -15.14 -17.92
N ASN A 184 1.30 -14.44 -19.05
CA ASN A 184 2.26 -13.38 -19.36
C ASN A 184 1.76 -11.99 -18.88
N GLY A 185 0.56 -11.91 -18.27
CA GLY A 185 -0.05 -10.64 -17.88
C GLY A 185 -0.70 -9.88 -19.05
N ASP A 186 -0.89 -10.50 -20.19
CA ASP A 186 -1.48 -9.95 -21.40
C ASP A 186 -2.93 -10.41 -21.61
N SER A 187 -3.66 -9.64 -22.42
CA SER A 187 -5.03 -9.93 -22.78
C SER A 187 -5.45 -9.16 -24.04
N THR A 188 -6.68 -9.38 -24.46
CA THR A 188 -7.32 -8.61 -25.53
C THR A 188 -8.48 -7.80 -25.00
N SER A 189 -8.82 -6.70 -25.67
CA SER A 189 -9.91 -5.82 -25.22
C SER A 189 -11.26 -6.54 -25.12
N ASN A 190 -11.55 -7.49 -26.01
CA ASN A 190 -12.79 -8.26 -25.92
C ASN A 190 -12.84 -9.16 -24.67
N THR A 191 -11.75 -9.84 -24.32
CA THR A 191 -11.69 -10.65 -23.10
C THR A 191 -11.91 -9.80 -21.85
N ILE A 192 -11.34 -8.59 -21.80
CA ILE A 192 -11.56 -7.67 -20.69
C ILE A 192 -13.02 -7.16 -20.67
N LEU A 193 -13.63 -6.91 -21.83
CA LEU A 193 -15.04 -6.55 -21.91
C LEU A 193 -15.96 -7.70 -21.47
N ASP A 194 -15.62 -8.93 -21.82
CA ASP A 194 -16.36 -10.13 -21.34
C ASP A 194 -16.29 -10.21 -19.80
N ALA A 195 -15.14 -9.89 -19.22
CA ALA A 195 -14.99 -9.80 -17.76
C ALA A 195 -15.86 -8.70 -17.15
N MET A 196 -15.87 -7.50 -17.74
CA MET A 196 -16.71 -6.40 -17.33
C MET A 196 -18.19 -6.73 -17.48
N GLN A 197 -18.59 -7.39 -18.57
CA GLN A 197 -19.96 -7.85 -18.80
C GLN A 197 -20.39 -8.84 -17.71
N TRP A 198 -19.54 -9.82 -17.39
CA TRP A 198 -19.82 -10.76 -16.30
C TRP A 198 -20.04 -10.03 -14.97
N VAL A 199 -19.20 -9.04 -14.64
CA VAL A 199 -19.39 -8.21 -13.43
C VAL A 199 -20.70 -7.45 -13.47
N TYR A 200 -21.01 -6.82 -14.60
CA TYR A 200 -22.26 -6.06 -14.79
C TYR A 200 -23.49 -6.91 -14.54
N GLU A 201 -23.50 -8.15 -15.04
CA GLU A 201 -24.62 -9.09 -14.89
C GLU A 201 -24.76 -9.67 -13.47
N ASN A 202 -23.63 -9.80 -12.76
CA ASN A 202 -23.57 -10.54 -11.50
C ASN A 202 -23.38 -9.64 -10.25
N HIS A 203 -23.22 -8.32 -10.40
CA HIS A 203 -22.85 -7.45 -9.27
C HIS A 203 -23.87 -7.48 -8.13
N LYS A 204 -25.16 -7.59 -8.42
CA LYS A 204 -26.20 -7.66 -7.39
C LYS A 204 -26.18 -9.00 -6.66
N ALA A 205 -26.04 -10.11 -7.40
CA ALA A 205 -26.05 -11.46 -6.83
C ALA A 205 -24.89 -11.69 -5.85
N TYR A 206 -23.71 -11.10 -6.12
CA TYR A 206 -22.52 -11.26 -5.29
C TYR A 206 -22.18 -10.02 -4.46
N ASN A 207 -23.06 -9.02 -4.42
CA ASN A 207 -22.82 -7.74 -3.73
C ASN A 207 -21.47 -7.12 -4.11
N ILE A 208 -21.16 -7.04 -5.42
CA ILE A 208 -19.92 -6.45 -5.92
C ILE A 208 -20.03 -4.95 -5.80
N GLY A 209 -19.45 -4.40 -4.73
CA GLY A 209 -19.45 -2.96 -4.49
C GLY A 209 -18.27 -2.22 -5.13
N VAL A 210 -17.17 -2.94 -5.39
CA VAL A 210 -15.92 -2.39 -5.92
C VAL A 210 -15.35 -3.31 -6.98
N VAL A 211 -14.84 -2.73 -8.07
CA VAL A 211 -14.04 -3.43 -9.10
C VAL A 211 -12.65 -2.82 -9.15
N CYS A 212 -11.63 -3.67 -9.08
CA CYS A 212 -10.21 -3.33 -9.19
C CYS A 212 -9.66 -3.78 -10.52
N MET A 213 -9.15 -2.86 -11.32
CA MET A 213 -8.55 -3.09 -12.64
C MET A 213 -7.09 -2.59 -12.65
N SER A 214 -6.18 -3.47 -12.27
CA SER A 214 -4.74 -3.18 -12.13
C SER A 214 -3.96 -3.41 -13.43
N PHE A 215 -4.54 -3.08 -14.56
CA PHE A 215 -3.96 -3.19 -15.91
C PHE A 215 -4.20 -1.92 -16.70
N GLY A 216 -3.60 -1.82 -17.90
CA GLY A 216 -3.85 -0.72 -18.81
C GLY A 216 -3.56 -1.07 -20.25
N ALA A 217 -4.33 -0.49 -21.16
CA ALA A 217 -4.14 -0.57 -22.60
C ALA A 217 -3.85 0.80 -23.21
N GLU A 218 -3.11 0.81 -24.32
CA GLU A 218 -2.93 2.04 -25.10
C GLU A 218 -4.26 2.49 -25.70
N THR A 219 -4.50 3.79 -25.66
CA THR A 219 -5.68 4.39 -26.25
C THR A 219 -5.37 5.80 -26.71
N ASN A 220 -5.81 6.14 -27.91
CA ASN A 220 -5.56 7.44 -28.53
C ASN A 220 -6.81 8.07 -29.13
N ASN A 221 -8.00 7.51 -28.91
CA ASN A 221 -9.23 8.02 -29.51
C ASN A 221 -10.43 7.99 -28.56
N LYS A 222 -11.52 8.67 -28.97
CA LYS A 222 -12.76 8.75 -28.20
C LYS A 222 -13.58 7.44 -28.17
N PHE A 223 -13.30 6.52 -29.10
CA PHE A 223 -14.00 5.24 -29.21
C PHE A 223 -13.18 4.16 -28.53
N ASP A 224 -13.19 4.20 -27.20
CA ASP A 224 -12.43 3.32 -26.33
C ASP A 224 -13.39 2.33 -25.66
N PRO A 225 -13.38 1.04 -26.07
CA PRO A 225 -14.32 0.07 -25.54
C PRO A 225 -14.08 -0.23 -24.06
N LEU A 226 -12.82 -0.22 -23.58
CA LEU A 226 -12.53 -0.48 -22.16
C LEU A 226 -13.00 0.69 -21.28
N ALA A 227 -12.77 1.92 -21.71
CA ALA A 227 -13.29 3.10 -21.02
C ALA A 227 -14.83 3.09 -20.98
N SER A 228 -15.48 2.71 -22.06
CA SER A 228 -16.95 2.59 -22.16
C SER A 228 -17.49 1.50 -21.23
N GLY A 229 -16.84 0.34 -21.16
CA GLY A 229 -17.17 -0.75 -20.23
C GLY A 229 -17.05 -0.32 -18.77
N ALA A 230 -15.95 0.36 -18.43
CA ALA A 230 -15.73 0.89 -17.09
C ALA A 230 -16.79 1.94 -16.70
N GLU A 231 -17.19 2.80 -17.63
CA GLU A 231 -18.28 3.76 -17.44
C GLU A 231 -19.63 3.08 -17.21
N ALA A 232 -19.92 2.00 -17.93
CA ALA A 232 -21.15 1.22 -17.73
C ALA A 232 -21.21 0.61 -16.33
N LEU A 233 -20.10 0.05 -15.84
CA LEU A 233 -20.00 -0.44 -14.44
C LEU A 233 -20.21 0.70 -13.44
N TRP A 234 -19.60 1.87 -13.67
CA TRP A 234 -19.78 3.03 -12.81
C TRP A 234 -21.24 3.50 -12.77
N LYS A 235 -21.91 3.58 -13.92
CA LYS A 235 -23.34 3.95 -14.02
C LYS A 235 -24.27 2.92 -13.37
N ALA A 236 -23.85 1.66 -13.26
CA ALA A 236 -24.55 0.61 -12.52
C ALA A 236 -24.40 0.74 -10.99
N GLY A 237 -23.67 1.76 -10.48
CA GLY A 237 -23.43 2.02 -9.05
C GLY A 237 -22.22 1.29 -8.47
N ILE A 238 -21.42 0.61 -9.31
CA ILE A 238 -20.20 -0.07 -8.88
C ILE A 238 -19.06 0.94 -8.78
N THR A 239 -18.31 0.93 -7.70
CA THR A 239 -17.09 1.76 -7.59
C THR A 239 -15.97 1.12 -8.39
N VAL A 240 -15.57 1.75 -9.48
CA VAL A 240 -14.51 1.28 -10.38
C VAL A 240 -13.20 1.99 -10.06
N VAL A 241 -12.15 1.22 -9.79
CA VAL A 241 -10.81 1.72 -9.49
C VAL A 241 -9.84 1.13 -10.51
N ALA A 242 -9.12 1.98 -11.23
CA ALA A 242 -8.20 1.58 -12.29
C ALA A 242 -6.81 2.20 -12.14
N ALA A 243 -5.80 1.49 -12.63
CA ALA A 243 -4.42 1.97 -12.65
C ALA A 243 -4.25 3.10 -13.69
N ALA A 244 -3.44 4.09 -13.37
CA ALA A 244 -3.05 5.14 -14.33
C ALA A 244 -2.16 4.61 -15.46
N GLY A 245 -1.36 3.57 -15.18
CA GLY A 245 -0.35 3.02 -16.08
C GLY A 245 1.08 3.35 -15.62
N ASN A 246 2.04 2.64 -16.21
CA ASN A 246 3.47 2.74 -15.84
C ASN A 246 4.33 3.29 -17.01
N SER A 247 3.79 4.25 -17.76
CA SER A 247 4.46 4.89 -18.92
C SER A 247 4.90 6.33 -18.64
N GLY A 248 5.05 6.70 -17.36
CA GLY A 248 5.65 7.96 -16.95
C GLY A 248 7.14 8.05 -17.31
N PRO A 249 7.73 9.25 -17.18
CA PRO A 249 7.15 10.51 -16.73
C PRO A 249 6.46 11.31 -17.86
N ASN A 250 6.24 10.73 -19.00
CA ASN A 250 5.68 11.39 -20.18
C ASN A 250 4.25 11.87 -19.95
N LYS A 251 3.92 13.07 -20.47
CA LYS A 251 2.54 13.56 -20.51
C LYS A 251 1.69 12.71 -21.46
N ASN A 252 0.36 12.76 -21.26
CA ASN A 252 -0.62 12.02 -22.06
C ASN A 252 -0.39 10.50 -22.08
N SER A 253 0.14 9.96 -20.99
CA SER A 253 0.53 8.55 -20.88
C SER A 253 -0.46 7.69 -20.08
N ILE A 254 -1.57 8.29 -19.59
CA ILE A 254 -2.63 7.56 -18.88
C ILE A 254 -3.23 6.48 -19.79
N LYS A 255 -3.31 5.26 -19.27
CA LYS A 255 -3.83 4.10 -19.99
C LYS A 255 -5.35 3.95 -19.84
N SER A 256 -5.98 3.30 -20.82
CA SER A 256 -7.36 2.83 -20.70
C SER A 256 -7.44 1.60 -19.77
N PRO A 257 -8.50 1.47 -18.91
CA PRO A 257 -9.66 2.36 -18.78
C PRO A 257 -9.44 3.56 -17.85
N GLY A 258 -8.23 3.74 -17.29
CA GLY A 258 -7.90 4.83 -16.36
C GLY A 258 -8.08 6.25 -16.93
N ASN A 259 -8.14 6.39 -18.26
CA ASN A 259 -8.45 7.64 -18.94
C ASN A 259 -9.93 8.08 -18.81
N ASN A 260 -10.83 7.19 -18.37
CA ASN A 260 -12.25 7.51 -18.24
C ASN A 260 -12.49 8.56 -17.13
N PRO A 261 -13.28 9.62 -17.39
CA PRO A 261 -13.45 10.73 -16.43
C PRO A 261 -14.24 10.38 -15.18
N TYR A 262 -15.12 9.39 -15.25
CA TYR A 262 -16.01 9.04 -14.13
C TYR A 262 -15.32 8.19 -13.06
N ILE A 263 -14.58 7.15 -13.44
CA ILE A 263 -13.99 6.18 -12.54
C ILE A 263 -12.86 6.78 -11.71
N ILE A 264 -12.39 6.05 -10.69
CA ILE A 264 -11.26 6.44 -9.87
C ILE A 264 -9.97 5.90 -10.52
N THR A 265 -9.08 6.80 -10.93
CA THR A 265 -7.80 6.46 -11.54
C THR A 265 -6.66 6.75 -10.57
N VAL A 266 -5.85 5.75 -10.30
CA VAL A 266 -4.83 5.79 -9.26
C VAL A 266 -3.43 5.83 -9.87
N GLY A 267 -2.68 6.87 -9.57
CA GLY A 267 -1.26 6.99 -9.85
C GLY A 267 -0.41 6.47 -8.70
N ALA A 268 0.89 6.35 -8.95
CA ALA A 268 1.86 5.79 -8.02
C ALA A 268 2.54 6.86 -7.18
N LEU A 269 2.47 6.74 -5.85
CA LEU A 269 3.26 7.50 -4.88
C LEU A 269 4.52 6.73 -4.51
N ASP A 270 5.67 7.37 -4.62
CA ASP A 270 6.90 6.96 -3.94
C ASP A 270 6.95 7.61 -2.54
N VAL A 271 6.65 6.81 -1.52
CA VAL A 271 6.61 7.27 -0.14
C VAL A 271 8.01 7.62 0.37
N GLY A 272 9.05 6.93 -0.12
CA GLY A 272 10.44 7.19 0.29
C GLY A 272 10.91 8.60 -0.08
N ASN A 273 10.48 9.09 -1.24
CA ASN A 273 10.83 10.42 -1.75
C ASN A 273 9.70 11.45 -1.59
N MET A 274 8.53 11.03 -1.09
CA MET A 274 7.31 11.83 -1.02
C MET A 274 7.01 12.54 -2.35
N SER A 275 7.03 11.78 -3.45
CA SER A 275 6.80 12.26 -4.82
C SER A 275 5.99 11.28 -5.63
N ALA A 276 5.37 11.73 -6.73
CA ALA A 276 4.84 10.80 -7.71
C ALA A 276 5.99 9.96 -8.28
N ALA A 277 5.85 8.63 -8.29
CA ALA A 277 6.86 7.74 -8.83
C ALA A 277 7.13 8.08 -10.30
N GLU A 278 8.39 7.97 -10.73
CA GLU A 278 8.81 8.38 -12.07
C GLU A 278 8.06 7.60 -13.16
N PHE A 279 7.84 6.31 -12.93
CA PHE A 279 7.09 5.47 -13.86
C PHE A 279 5.58 5.76 -13.92
N SER A 280 5.01 6.47 -12.94
CA SER A 280 3.57 6.75 -12.90
C SER A 280 3.14 7.53 -14.14
N SER A 281 2.16 7.00 -14.89
CA SER A 281 1.57 7.70 -16.04
C SER A 281 0.94 9.02 -15.63
N ARG A 282 1.02 10.01 -16.53
CA ARG A 282 0.61 11.40 -16.29
C ARG A 282 -0.37 11.88 -17.35
N GLY A 283 -1.27 12.76 -16.91
CA GLY A 283 -2.18 13.45 -17.78
C GLY A 283 -1.53 14.54 -18.66
N PRO A 284 -2.37 15.37 -19.28
CA PRO A 284 -3.82 15.25 -19.33
C PRO A 284 -4.26 14.08 -20.21
N THR A 285 -5.55 13.74 -20.14
CA THR A 285 -6.23 12.84 -21.09
C THR A 285 -7.09 13.67 -22.06
N ILE A 286 -7.65 13.03 -23.07
CA ILE A 286 -8.64 13.69 -23.96
C ILE A 286 -9.93 14.12 -23.24
N TYR A 287 -10.16 13.63 -22.02
CA TYR A 287 -11.32 13.93 -21.19
C TYR A 287 -11.00 14.86 -20.00
N GLY A 288 -9.76 15.33 -19.89
CA GLY A 288 -9.31 16.21 -18.79
C GLY A 288 -8.20 15.61 -17.94
N HIS A 289 -8.07 16.16 -16.73
CA HIS A 289 -6.98 15.80 -15.82
C HIS A 289 -7.12 14.39 -15.23
N LYS A 290 -6.01 13.66 -15.22
CA LYS A 290 -5.81 12.35 -14.60
C LYS A 290 -4.31 12.21 -14.20
N PRO A 291 -3.96 11.38 -13.18
CA PRO A 291 -4.83 10.52 -12.36
C PRO A 291 -5.75 11.33 -11.45
N ASP A 292 -6.70 10.68 -10.76
CA ASP A 292 -7.54 11.36 -9.75
C ASP A 292 -6.78 11.60 -8.44
N LEU A 293 -5.94 10.63 -8.03
CA LEU A 293 -5.12 10.69 -6.82
C LEU A 293 -3.94 9.72 -6.90
N LEU A 294 -3.02 9.83 -5.95
CA LEU A 294 -1.90 8.90 -5.78
C LEU A 294 -2.12 8.01 -4.55
N ALA A 295 -1.56 6.80 -4.60
CA ALA A 295 -1.44 5.91 -3.45
C ALA A 295 -0.05 5.22 -3.45
N PRO A 296 0.44 4.73 -2.30
CA PRO A 296 1.72 4.04 -2.19
C PRO A 296 1.88 2.92 -3.23
N ALA A 297 3.03 2.89 -3.91
CA ALA A 297 3.21 2.03 -5.08
C ALA A 297 4.63 1.50 -5.29
N VAL A 298 5.57 1.86 -4.43
CA VAL A 298 6.98 1.47 -4.56
C VAL A 298 7.31 0.49 -3.43
N ASP A 299 7.89 -0.65 -3.81
CA ASP A 299 8.37 -1.69 -2.89
C ASP A 299 7.32 -2.27 -1.93
N ILE A 300 6.08 -2.35 -2.37
CA ILE A 300 4.99 -2.91 -1.58
C ILE A 300 5.12 -4.44 -1.49
N ILE A 301 4.87 -4.97 -0.29
CA ILE A 301 4.91 -6.42 0.00
C ILE A 301 3.48 -6.95 0.04
N SER A 302 3.22 -8.06 -0.68
CA SER A 302 1.91 -8.70 -0.69
C SER A 302 2.00 -10.19 -1.04
N CYS A 303 0.83 -10.86 -1.08
CA CYS A 303 0.69 -12.28 -1.35
C CYS A 303 1.38 -12.72 -2.64
N ASN A 304 1.99 -13.91 -2.60
CA ASN A 304 2.67 -14.53 -3.72
C ASN A 304 1.95 -15.82 -4.14
N ASN A 305 2.04 -16.18 -5.40
CA ASN A 305 1.55 -17.46 -5.92
C ASN A 305 2.61 -18.58 -5.91
N LYS A 306 3.79 -18.35 -5.29
CA LYS A 306 4.93 -19.26 -5.26
C LYS A 306 5.19 -19.76 -3.83
N PHE A 307 6.27 -20.53 -3.66
CA PHE A 307 6.66 -21.13 -2.39
C PHE A 307 6.81 -20.10 -1.25
N LEU A 308 7.42 -18.94 -1.51
CA LEU A 308 7.47 -17.86 -0.51
C LEU A 308 6.10 -17.19 -0.43
N PRO A 309 5.53 -17.00 0.79
CA PRO A 309 4.15 -16.53 0.93
C PRO A 309 3.96 -15.09 0.47
N TYR A 310 5.02 -14.27 0.50
CA TYR A 310 4.96 -12.87 0.08
C TYR A 310 6.07 -12.53 -0.89
N THR A 311 5.83 -11.53 -1.71
CA THR A 311 6.79 -10.94 -2.65
C THR A 311 6.64 -9.41 -2.65
N LYS A 312 7.56 -8.72 -3.31
CA LYS A 312 7.60 -7.27 -3.42
C LYS A 312 7.40 -6.85 -4.87
N MET A 313 6.55 -5.85 -5.08
CA MET A 313 6.31 -5.24 -6.39
C MET A 313 6.16 -3.72 -6.30
N SER A 314 6.40 -3.04 -7.43
CA SER A 314 6.15 -1.61 -7.62
C SER A 314 5.33 -1.39 -8.88
N GLY A 315 4.45 -0.37 -8.88
CA GLY A 315 3.61 -0.05 -10.03
C GLY A 315 2.29 0.62 -9.65
N THR A 316 1.65 1.30 -10.57
CA THR A 316 0.28 1.81 -10.38
C THR A 316 -0.73 0.69 -10.14
N SER A 317 -0.43 -0.52 -10.64
CA SER A 317 -1.19 -1.75 -10.35
C SER A 317 -1.15 -2.16 -8.87
N VAL A 318 -0.19 -1.65 -8.09
CA VAL A 318 -0.07 -1.85 -6.64
C VAL A 318 -0.82 -0.77 -5.87
N ALA A 319 -0.79 0.48 -6.35
CA ALA A 319 -1.56 1.60 -5.79
C ALA A 319 -3.09 1.39 -5.89
N THR A 320 -3.55 0.83 -7.00
CA THR A 320 -4.96 0.62 -7.33
C THR A 320 -5.71 -0.21 -6.28
N PRO A 321 -5.23 -1.40 -5.85
CA PRO A 321 -5.91 -2.20 -4.84
C PRO A 321 -5.92 -1.56 -3.44
N ILE A 322 -4.99 -0.67 -3.12
CA ILE A 322 -5.04 0.12 -1.88
C ILE A 322 -6.32 0.96 -1.87
N ILE A 323 -6.57 1.70 -2.94
CA ILE A 323 -7.77 2.54 -3.06
C ILE A 323 -9.05 1.69 -3.17
N ALA A 324 -9.00 0.54 -3.85
CA ALA A 324 -10.13 -0.39 -3.89
C ALA A 324 -10.48 -0.92 -2.49
N GLY A 325 -9.48 -1.24 -1.67
CA GLY A 325 -9.68 -1.62 -0.26
C GLY A 325 -10.30 -0.49 0.56
N VAL A 326 -9.81 0.75 0.42
CA VAL A 326 -10.38 1.93 1.09
C VAL A 326 -11.85 2.13 0.69
N CYS A 327 -12.18 1.99 -0.60
CA CYS A 327 -13.57 2.06 -1.08
C CYS A 327 -14.45 1.00 -0.42
N ALA A 328 -13.95 -0.23 -0.25
CA ALA A 328 -14.70 -1.30 0.43
C ALA A 328 -14.91 -0.99 1.92
N ILE A 329 -13.93 -0.41 2.61
CA ILE A 329 -14.09 0.05 4.00
C ILE A 329 -15.17 1.13 4.10
N ILE A 330 -15.11 2.15 3.24
CA ILE A 330 -16.11 3.23 3.21
C ILE A 330 -17.51 2.67 2.99
N LYS A 331 -17.67 1.73 2.03
CA LYS A 331 -18.97 1.07 1.78
C LYS A 331 -19.41 0.19 2.95
N SER A 332 -18.51 -0.44 3.69
CA SER A 332 -18.88 -1.24 4.87
C SER A 332 -19.38 -0.34 6.02
N LYS A 333 -18.83 0.87 6.13
CA LYS A 333 -19.28 1.88 7.11
C LYS A 333 -20.57 2.60 6.69
N TYR A 334 -20.71 2.86 5.40
CA TYR A 334 -21.83 3.61 4.82
C TYR A 334 -22.45 2.78 3.66
N PRO A 335 -23.31 1.79 3.95
CA PRO A 335 -23.80 0.85 2.93
C PRO A 335 -24.54 1.49 1.75
N ASN A 336 -25.15 2.64 1.95
CA ASN A 336 -25.93 3.35 0.92
C ASN A 336 -25.12 4.43 0.19
N ILE A 337 -23.83 4.57 0.49
CA ILE A 337 -22.97 5.58 -0.15
C ILE A 337 -22.82 5.27 -1.65
N THR A 338 -22.99 6.27 -2.48
CA THR A 338 -22.81 6.15 -3.93
C THR A 338 -21.32 6.18 -4.30
N ASN A 339 -20.99 5.63 -5.47
CA ASN A 339 -19.63 5.69 -6.00
C ASN A 339 -19.14 7.14 -6.23
N ASN A 340 -20.04 8.05 -6.62
CA ASN A 340 -19.73 9.49 -6.76
C ASN A 340 -19.38 10.14 -5.42
N GLU A 341 -20.09 9.80 -4.36
CA GLU A 341 -19.79 10.30 -3.02
C GLU A 341 -18.47 9.72 -2.50
N ILE A 342 -18.19 8.44 -2.76
CA ILE A 342 -16.89 7.83 -2.43
C ILE A 342 -15.77 8.58 -3.15
N LYS A 343 -15.90 8.81 -4.46
CA LYS A 343 -14.88 9.56 -5.22
C LYS A 343 -14.66 10.95 -4.64
N LYS A 344 -15.72 11.70 -4.36
CA LYS A 344 -15.63 13.02 -3.73
C LYS A 344 -14.96 12.96 -2.36
N PHE A 345 -15.32 11.98 -1.55
CA PHE A 345 -14.72 11.77 -0.22
C PHE A 345 -13.22 11.54 -0.34
N LEU A 346 -12.77 10.62 -1.20
CA LEU A 346 -11.36 10.36 -1.41
C LEU A 346 -10.59 11.61 -1.82
N LEU A 347 -11.08 12.33 -2.83
CA LEU A 347 -10.39 13.52 -3.36
C LEU A 347 -10.32 14.66 -2.33
N SER A 348 -11.33 14.81 -1.47
CA SER A 348 -11.34 15.83 -0.41
C SER A 348 -10.39 15.51 0.77
N HIS A 349 -9.93 14.26 0.88
CA HIS A 349 -8.98 13.82 1.93
C HIS A 349 -7.55 13.63 1.40
N CYS A 350 -7.26 14.14 0.21
CA CYS A 350 -5.91 14.11 -0.34
C CYS A 350 -5.08 15.33 0.11
N ASN A 351 -3.79 15.08 0.33
CA ASN A 351 -2.79 16.11 0.51
C ASN A 351 -2.03 16.35 -0.79
N LYS A 352 -1.84 17.59 -1.18
CA LYS A 352 -1.06 17.95 -2.38
C LYS A 352 0.44 17.71 -2.15
N LEU A 353 1.15 17.33 -3.21
CA LEU A 353 2.60 17.26 -3.26
C LEU A 353 3.17 18.49 -3.96
N THR A 354 2.83 18.67 -5.24
CA THR A 354 3.35 19.73 -6.10
C THR A 354 2.26 20.70 -6.57
N GLY A 355 1.00 20.30 -6.48
CA GLY A 355 -0.15 21.02 -7.04
C GLY A 355 -0.35 20.80 -8.54
N ASN A 356 0.47 19.95 -9.19
CA ASN A 356 0.29 19.62 -10.60
C ASN A 356 -0.75 18.49 -10.78
N VAL A 357 -1.96 18.87 -11.17
CA VAL A 357 -3.10 17.96 -11.30
C VAL A 357 -2.91 16.85 -12.33
N ASP A 358 -2.04 17.03 -13.34
CA ASP A 358 -1.73 16.01 -14.34
C ASP A 358 -0.73 14.96 -13.84
N ILE A 359 -0.08 15.21 -12.70
CA ILE A 359 0.85 14.29 -12.05
C ILE A 359 0.19 13.58 -10.89
N GLU A 360 -0.51 14.32 -10.03
CA GLU A 360 -0.98 13.85 -8.73
C GLU A 360 -2.50 13.88 -8.55
N GLY A 361 -3.26 14.46 -9.50
CA GLY A 361 -4.69 14.69 -9.31
C GLY A 361 -4.98 15.62 -8.13
N ALA A 362 -5.79 15.14 -7.19
CA ALA A 362 -6.03 15.83 -5.91
C ALA A 362 -4.83 15.76 -4.94
N GLY A 363 -3.85 14.92 -5.24
CA GLY A 363 -2.70 14.62 -4.38
C GLY A 363 -2.69 13.17 -3.92
N TYR A 364 -2.02 12.86 -2.82
CA TYR A 364 -2.03 11.53 -2.23
C TYR A 364 -3.05 11.43 -1.10
N LEU A 365 -3.73 10.27 -1.03
CA LEU A 365 -4.65 10.02 0.08
C LEU A 365 -3.85 9.95 1.38
N LYS A 366 -4.28 10.73 2.37
CA LYS A 366 -3.69 10.70 3.70
C LYS A 366 -4.17 9.45 4.42
N PHE A 367 -3.24 8.58 4.71
CA PHE A 367 -3.46 7.36 5.49
C PHE A 367 -3.08 7.55 6.96
#